data_d8948b5c1b6bf0bd22cea38ff42162fc
#
_entry.id   d8948b5c1b6bf0bd22cea38ff42162fc
#
_cell.length_a   1.000
_cell.length_b   1.000
_cell.length_c   1.000
_cell.angle_alpha   90.00
_cell.angle_beta   90.00
_cell.angle_gamma   90.00
#
_symmetry.space_group_name_H-M   'P 1'
#
loop_
_entity.id
_entity.type
_entity.pdbx_description
1 polymer ?
#
loop_
_entity_poly.entity_id
_entity_poly.type
_entity_poly.pdbx_seq_one_letter_code
_entity_poly.pdbx_strand_id
1 'polypeptide(L)'
;MNYFCIACKTGGEARVRAHLNKYFSRELGDLNDVKVFYPQRRMFERRKGKKLVTDQPILPGYLMVSTEIDLQDHTYPIKGIPGSYGFLRNLDRTVALKGADMQYAAWIMGNKGLIKPSKAEFKEGEPIKVLEGPLMDLHGKILRVDRRSSRVLVAFEFANEVRKVSMPVEFVGSDT
;
A
#
# COMPACT_ATOMS: atom_id res chain seq x y z
N MET A 1 -7.88 -11.76 -11.69
CA MET A 1 -7.40 -10.41 -11.36
C MET A 1 -5.89 -10.39 -11.40
N ASN A 2 -5.33 -9.49 -12.19
CA ASN A 2 -3.89 -9.27 -12.27
C ASN A 2 -3.51 -8.02 -11.47
N TYR A 3 -2.35 -8.05 -10.87
CA TYR A 3 -1.79 -6.94 -10.11
C TYR A 3 -0.44 -6.52 -10.69
N PHE A 4 -0.23 -5.21 -10.75
CA PHE A 4 1.00 -4.63 -11.28
C PHE A 4 1.47 -3.53 -10.33
N CYS A 5 2.76 -3.25 -10.33
CA CYS A 5 3.34 -2.14 -9.59
C CYS A 5 4.08 -1.22 -10.55
N ILE A 6 3.83 0.07 -10.44
CA ILE A 6 4.54 1.08 -11.22
C ILE A 6 5.40 1.89 -10.26
N ALA A 7 6.71 1.88 -10.51
CA ALA A 7 7.64 2.74 -9.80
C ALA A 7 7.59 4.16 -10.37
N CYS A 8 7.65 5.15 -9.51
CA CYS A 8 7.59 6.55 -9.91
C CYS A 8 8.39 7.43 -8.96
N LYS A 9 8.53 8.70 -9.34
CA LYS A 9 9.21 9.71 -8.53
C LYS A 9 8.50 9.87 -7.19
N THR A 10 9.24 9.72 -6.09
CA THR A 10 8.75 9.97 -4.74
C THR A 10 8.28 11.42 -4.60
N GLY A 11 7.07 11.58 -4.07
CA GLY A 11 6.38 12.87 -4.01
C GLY A 11 5.57 13.22 -5.25
N GLY A 12 5.71 12.47 -6.35
CA GLY A 12 4.96 12.64 -7.59
C GLY A 12 3.86 11.61 -7.82
N GLU A 13 3.58 10.75 -6.85
CA GLU A 13 2.67 9.60 -7.01
C GLU A 13 1.28 10.01 -7.46
N ALA A 14 0.70 11.05 -6.85
CA ALA A 14 -0.65 11.51 -7.21
C ALA A 14 -0.71 12.04 -8.65
N ARG A 15 0.33 12.73 -9.10
CA ARG A 15 0.44 13.23 -10.47
C ARG A 15 0.58 12.10 -11.48
N VAL A 16 1.46 11.14 -11.19
CA VAL A 16 1.66 9.96 -12.04
C VAL A 16 0.37 9.14 -12.12
N ARG A 17 -0.32 8.96 -11.00
CA ARG A 17 -1.63 8.29 -10.97
C ARG A 17 -2.64 8.96 -11.90
N ALA A 18 -2.71 10.30 -11.90
CA ALA A 18 -3.61 11.05 -12.77
C ALA A 18 -3.26 10.83 -14.25
N HIS A 19 -1.97 10.82 -14.60
CA HIS A 19 -1.51 10.52 -15.96
C HIS A 19 -1.83 9.07 -16.37
N LEU A 20 -1.64 8.11 -15.46
CA LEU A 20 -1.97 6.71 -15.71
C LEU A 20 -3.47 6.51 -15.96
N ASN A 21 -4.31 7.16 -15.17
CA ASN A 21 -5.77 7.10 -15.37
C ASN A 21 -6.18 7.63 -16.73
N LYS A 22 -5.58 8.73 -17.18
CA LYS A 22 -5.81 9.26 -18.54
C LYS A 22 -5.32 8.31 -19.62
N TYR A 23 -4.15 7.73 -19.43
CA TYR A 23 -3.58 6.76 -20.38
C TYR A 23 -4.49 5.54 -20.52
N PHE A 24 -4.89 4.91 -19.42
CA PHE A 24 -5.75 3.74 -19.46
C PHE A 24 -7.13 4.02 -20.02
N SER A 25 -7.72 5.17 -19.70
CA SER A 25 -9.01 5.59 -20.26
C SER A 25 -8.94 5.75 -21.78
N ARG A 26 -7.86 6.36 -22.27
CA ARG A 26 -7.65 6.57 -23.71
C ARG A 26 -7.37 5.28 -24.46
N GLU A 27 -6.52 4.40 -23.92
CA GLU A 27 -6.05 3.20 -24.63
C GLU A 27 -7.00 2.01 -24.48
N LEU A 28 -7.67 1.89 -23.34
CA LEU A 28 -8.50 0.74 -22.99
C LEU A 28 -10.00 1.09 -22.89
N GLY A 29 -10.34 2.37 -23.12
CA GLY A 29 -11.70 2.90 -22.99
C GLY A 29 -12.12 3.07 -21.51
N ASP A 30 -13.37 3.49 -21.32
CA ASP A 30 -13.95 3.67 -19.98
C ASP A 30 -14.32 2.33 -19.32
N LEU A 31 -13.60 1.27 -19.66
CA LEU A 31 -13.73 0.01 -18.96
C LEU A 31 -13.27 0.24 -17.53
N ASN A 32 -14.18 0.08 -16.59
CA ASN A 32 -13.92 0.19 -15.16
C ASN A 32 -12.98 -0.89 -14.62
N ASP A 33 -12.23 -1.58 -15.50
CA ASP A 33 -11.45 -2.75 -15.19
C ASP A 33 -10.03 -2.43 -14.76
N VAL A 34 -9.52 -1.23 -15.05
CA VAL A 34 -8.18 -0.81 -14.62
C VAL A 34 -8.29 0.19 -13.50
N LYS A 35 -7.80 -0.21 -12.31
CA LYS A 35 -7.79 0.64 -11.13
C LYS A 35 -6.36 0.90 -10.69
N VAL A 36 -6.03 2.18 -10.53
CA VAL A 36 -4.72 2.63 -10.05
C VAL A 36 -4.86 3.13 -8.62
N PHE A 37 -4.13 2.51 -7.70
CA PHE A 37 -4.11 2.89 -6.30
C PHE A 37 -2.80 3.60 -5.94
N TYR A 38 -2.92 4.67 -5.15
CA TYR A 38 -1.81 5.25 -4.42
C TYR A 38 -1.89 4.73 -2.98
N PRO A 39 -1.11 3.67 -2.61
CA PRO A 39 -1.26 3.03 -1.31
C PRO A 39 -0.87 3.98 -0.17
N GLN A 40 -1.83 4.25 0.69
CA GLN A 40 -1.65 5.13 1.84
C GLN A 40 -2.16 4.46 3.11
N ARG A 41 -1.67 4.93 4.24
CA ARG A 41 -2.13 4.57 5.58
C ARG A 41 -2.60 5.80 6.32
N ARG A 42 -3.64 5.67 7.12
CA ARG A 42 -4.20 6.76 7.92
C ARG A 42 -3.58 6.77 9.30
N MET A 43 -2.68 7.72 9.53
CA MET A 43 -1.90 7.82 10.76
C MET A 43 -2.46 8.88 11.70
N PHE A 44 -2.28 8.65 13.00
CA PHE A 44 -2.54 9.63 14.03
C PHE A 44 -1.23 10.35 14.37
N GLU A 45 -1.27 11.67 14.38
CA GLU A 45 -0.15 12.51 14.77
C GLU A 45 -0.59 13.52 15.83
N ARG A 46 0.34 13.95 16.67
CA ARG A 46 0.12 15.05 17.60
C ARG A 46 0.98 16.24 17.21
N ARG A 47 0.34 17.37 16.95
CA ARG A 47 1.02 18.65 16.73
C ARG A 47 0.44 19.68 17.67
N LYS A 48 1.30 20.35 18.45
CA LYS A 48 0.90 21.40 19.43
C LYS A 48 -0.24 20.94 20.34
N GLY A 49 -0.16 19.71 20.85
CA GLY A 49 -1.18 19.13 21.73
C GLY A 49 -2.47 18.67 21.06
N LYS A 50 -2.63 18.89 19.75
CA LYS A 50 -3.80 18.46 19.01
C LYS A 50 -3.54 17.14 18.28
N LYS A 51 -4.54 16.26 18.32
CA LYS A 51 -4.52 15.00 17.53
C LYS A 51 -4.91 15.33 16.09
N LEU A 52 -4.05 15.01 15.15
CA LEU A 52 -4.27 15.15 13.71
C LEU A 52 -4.33 13.78 13.07
N VAL A 53 -5.13 13.68 12.01
CA VAL A 53 -5.21 12.48 11.16
C VAL A 53 -4.59 12.83 9.82
N THR A 54 -3.60 12.05 9.37
CA THR A 54 -2.91 12.28 8.11
C THR A 54 -2.82 10.98 7.31
N ASP A 55 -3.07 11.08 6.00
CA ASP A 55 -2.87 9.97 5.08
C ASP A 55 -1.46 10.06 4.51
N GLN A 56 -0.66 9.01 4.71
CA GLN A 56 0.75 8.95 4.34
C GLN A 56 1.01 7.75 3.44
N PRO A 57 1.95 7.83 2.49
CA PRO A 57 2.29 6.68 1.67
C PRO A 57 2.84 5.53 2.53
N ILE A 58 2.48 4.31 2.16
CA ILE A 58 3.01 3.09 2.79
C ILE A 58 4.43 2.85 2.29
N LEU A 59 4.59 2.76 0.97
CA LEU A 59 5.87 2.64 0.28
C LEU A 59 5.99 3.77 -0.75
N PRO A 60 6.70 4.86 -0.42
CA PRO A 60 6.85 5.98 -1.34
C PRO A 60 7.46 5.55 -2.68
N GLY A 61 6.94 6.12 -3.77
CA GLY A 61 7.43 5.85 -5.11
C GLY A 61 6.82 4.62 -5.80
N TYR A 62 5.75 4.03 -5.24
CA TYR A 62 5.07 2.89 -5.84
C TYR A 62 3.57 3.11 -5.95
N LEU A 63 3.03 2.81 -7.13
CA LEU A 63 1.60 2.76 -7.40
C LEU A 63 1.20 1.32 -7.71
N MET A 64 0.02 0.92 -7.27
CA MET A 64 -0.52 -0.42 -7.54
C MET A 64 -1.63 -0.34 -8.57
N VAL A 65 -1.65 -1.29 -9.48
CA VAL A 65 -2.68 -1.42 -10.51
C VAL A 65 -3.35 -2.77 -10.41
N SER A 66 -4.67 -2.79 -10.44
CA SER A 66 -5.46 -4.02 -10.54
C SER A 66 -6.31 -4.01 -11.80
N THR A 67 -6.32 -5.13 -12.52
CA THR A 67 -7.11 -5.29 -13.74
C THR A 67 -7.20 -6.76 -14.15
N GLU A 68 -8.23 -7.12 -14.90
CA GLU A 68 -8.30 -8.44 -15.55
C GLU A 68 -7.44 -8.51 -16.83
N ILE A 69 -7.00 -7.36 -17.34
CA ILE A 69 -6.22 -7.26 -18.57
C ILE A 69 -4.75 -7.53 -18.29
N ASP A 70 -4.06 -8.19 -19.20
CA ASP A 70 -2.60 -8.29 -19.17
C ASP A 70 -1.99 -6.98 -19.69
N LEU A 71 -1.17 -6.34 -18.86
CA LEU A 71 -0.53 -5.06 -19.20
C LEU A 71 0.91 -5.23 -19.70
N GLN A 72 1.37 -6.43 -19.99
CA GLN A 72 2.75 -6.69 -20.43
C GLN A 72 3.15 -5.84 -21.65
N ASP A 73 2.24 -5.67 -22.60
CA ASP A 73 2.48 -4.93 -23.84
C ASP A 73 2.44 -3.39 -23.65
N HIS A 74 2.02 -2.92 -22.46
CA HIS A 74 1.97 -1.51 -22.12
C HIS A 74 3.24 -0.99 -21.45
N THR A 75 4.26 -1.81 -21.33
CA THR A 75 5.51 -1.49 -20.60
C THR A 75 6.17 -0.21 -21.12
N TYR A 76 6.32 -0.10 -22.42
CA TYR A 76 7.01 1.04 -23.05
C TYR A 76 6.23 2.36 -22.89
N PRO A 77 4.94 2.42 -23.24
CA PRO A 77 4.14 3.63 -23.04
C PRO A 77 4.09 4.09 -21.59
N ILE A 78 3.95 3.17 -20.63
CA ILE A 78 3.87 3.50 -19.20
C ILE A 78 5.18 4.06 -18.69
N LYS A 79 6.32 3.52 -19.13
CA LYS A 79 7.64 4.08 -18.80
C LYS A 79 7.81 5.50 -19.32
N GLY A 80 7.19 5.86 -20.44
CA GLY A 80 7.22 7.18 -21.04
C GLY A 80 6.35 8.23 -20.35
N ILE A 81 5.51 7.86 -19.39
CA ILE A 81 4.68 8.81 -18.65
C ILE A 81 5.56 9.67 -17.74
N PRO A 82 5.38 11.00 -17.72
CA PRO A 82 6.19 11.90 -16.90
C PRO A 82 6.17 11.50 -15.41
N GLY A 83 7.34 11.30 -14.83
CA GLY A 83 7.53 10.87 -13.44
C GLY A 83 7.46 9.36 -13.21
N SER A 84 7.06 8.59 -14.23
CA SER A 84 7.06 7.12 -14.17
C SER A 84 8.44 6.55 -14.50
N TYR A 85 8.82 5.51 -13.76
CA TYR A 85 10.00 4.68 -14.05
C TYR A 85 9.63 3.34 -14.69
N GLY A 86 8.33 3.09 -14.85
CA GLY A 86 7.78 1.88 -15.45
C GLY A 86 7.39 0.81 -14.44
N PHE A 87 7.00 -0.34 -14.96
CA PHE A 87 6.61 -1.46 -14.12
C PHE A 87 7.77 -2.05 -13.33
N LEU A 88 7.48 -2.43 -12.08
CA LEU A 88 8.29 -3.38 -11.34
C LEU A 88 8.26 -4.72 -12.07
N ARG A 89 9.43 -5.32 -12.28
CA ARG A 89 9.57 -6.57 -13.02
C ARG A 89 9.96 -7.73 -12.13
N ASN A 90 9.41 -8.89 -12.42
CA ASN A 90 9.89 -10.15 -11.86
C ASN A 90 11.25 -10.53 -12.46
N LEU A 91 11.90 -11.53 -11.89
CA LEU A 91 13.20 -12.05 -12.39
C LEU A 91 13.09 -12.56 -13.83
N ASP A 92 11.94 -13.11 -14.22
CA ASP A 92 11.66 -13.57 -15.58
C ASP A 92 11.25 -12.43 -16.54
N ARG A 93 11.36 -11.17 -16.11
CA ARG A 93 10.99 -9.95 -16.82
C ARG A 93 9.50 -9.73 -17.05
N THR A 94 8.64 -10.60 -16.54
CA THR A 94 7.20 -10.36 -16.55
C THR A 94 6.83 -9.25 -15.56
N VAL A 95 5.72 -8.56 -15.81
CA VAL A 95 5.29 -7.41 -14.99
C VAL A 95 4.12 -7.72 -14.06
N ALA A 96 3.35 -8.78 -14.33
CA ALA A 96 2.32 -9.22 -13.40
C ALA A 96 2.96 -9.67 -12.08
N LEU A 97 2.50 -9.12 -10.96
CA LEU A 97 3.06 -9.42 -9.65
C LEU A 97 2.78 -10.86 -9.24
N LYS A 98 3.72 -11.46 -8.54
CA LYS A 98 3.68 -12.84 -8.04
C LYS A 98 4.09 -12.89 -6.57
N GLY A 99 3.69 -13.96 -5.86
CA GLY A 99 4.12 -14.22 -4.50
C GLY A 99 3.81 -13.10 -3.53
N ALA A 100 4.79 -12.69 -2.74
CA ALA A 100 4.64 -11.66 -1.71
C ALA A 100 4.19 -10.31 -2.29
N ASP A 101 4.68 -9.93 -3.45
CA ASP A 101 4.30 -8.68 -4.12
C ASP A 101 2.84 -8.67 -4.54
N MET A 102 2.35 -9.80 -5.04
CA MET A 102 0.94 -9.99 -5.37
C MET A 102 0.05 -9.95 -4.12
N GLN A 103 0.48 -10.58 -3.04
CA GLN A 103 -0.24 -10.57 -1.76
C GLN A 103 -0.37 -9.14 -1.20
N TYR A 104 0.70 -8.37 -1.28
CA TYR A 104 0.69 -6.96 -0.87
C TYR A 104 -0.30 -6.14 -1.73
N ALA A 105 -0.23 -6.28 -3.05
CA ALA A 105 -1.13 -5.58 -3.96
C ALA A 105 -2.60 -5.95 -3.74
N ALA A 106 -2.89 -7.23 -3.53
CA ALA A 106 -4.25 -7.71 -3.22
C ALA A 106 -4.75 -7.14 -1.89
N TRP A 107 -3.89 -7.05 -0.89
CA TRP A 107 -4.21 -6.45 0.40
C TRP A 107 -4.53 -4.94 0.25
N ILE A 108 -3.74 -4.21 -0.52
CA ILE A 108 -4.01 -2.80 -0.86
C ILE A 108 -5.36 -2.65 -1.58
N MET A 109 -5.62 -3.47 -2.58
CA MET A 109 -6.88 -3.42 -3.33
C MET A 109 -8.08 -3.73 -2.43
N GLY A 110 -7.98 -4.75 -1.59
CA GLY A 110 -9.04 -5.13 -0.63
C GLY A 110 -9.39 -4.02 0.35
N ASN A 111 -8.46 -3.12 0.61
CA ASN A 111 -8.66 -1.93 1.46
C ASN A 111 -8.86 -0.64 0.63
N LYS A 112 -9.10 -0.77 -0.66
CA LYS A 112 -9.35 0.37 -1.58
C LYS A 112 -8.23 1.43 -1.59
N GLY A 113 -7.00 0.99 -1.37
CA GLY A 113 -5.81 1.84 -1.37
C GLY A 113 -5.53 2.62 -0.09
N LEU A 114 -6.40 2.56 0.91
CA LEU A 114 -6.24 3.27 2.18
C LEU A 114 -6.31 2.31 3.36
N ILE A 115 -5.21 2.19 4.08
CA ILE A 115 -5.14 1.36 5.29
C ILE A 115 -5.57 2.20 6.48
N LYS A 116 -6.77 1.89 6.98
CA LYS A 116 -7.34 2.51 8.18
C LYS A 116 -6.81 1.81 9.44
N PRO A 117 -6.94 2.44 10.62
CA PRO A 117 -6.52 1.81 11.86
C PRO A 117 -7.20 0.46 12.11
N SER A 118 -6.42 -0.55 12.50
CA SER A 118 -6.92 -1.81 13.02
C SER A 118 -7.17 -1.70 14.52
N LYS A 119 -8.10 -2.47 15.04
CA LYS A 119 -8.31 -2.57 16.49
C LYS A 119 -7.47 -3.70 17.06
N ALA A 120 -6.81 -3.44 18.18
CA ALA A 120 -5.94 -4.42 18.82
C ALA A 120 -5.99 -4.29 20.34
N GLU A 121 -5.75 -5.40 21.01
CA GLU A 121 -5.45 -5.47 22.45
C GLU A 121 -3.96 -5.66 22.65
N PHE A 122 -3.42 -4.96 23.61
CA PHE A 122 -2.02 -5.10 24.00
C PHE A 122 -1.89 -5.04 25.52
N LYS A 123 -1.28 -6.09 26.07
CA LYS A 123 -0.87 -6.16 27.46
C LYS A 123 0.64 -6.29 27.51
N GLU A 124 1.27 -5.57 28.44
CA GLU A 124 2.71 -5.63 28.61
C GLU A 124 3.14 -7.08 28.94
N GLY A 125 4.18 -7.56 28.21
CA GLY A 125 4.68 -8.93 28.36
C GLY A 125 3.92 -9.98 27.54
N GLU A 126 2.83 -9.61 26.85
CA GLU A 126 2.09 -10.50 25.99
C GLU A 126 2.20 -10.06 24.51
N PRO A 127 2.09 -10.99 23.54
CA PRO A 127 1.98 -10.61 22.13
C PRO A 127 0.74 -9.78 21.88
N ILE A 128 0.86 -8.77 21.00
CA ILE A 128 -0.31 -7.99 20.56
C ILE A 128 -1.31 -8.88 19.84
N LYS A 129 -2.58 -8.65 20.13
CA LYS A 129 -3.70 -9.36 19.49
C LYS A 129 -4.49 -8.38 18.63
N VAL A 130 -4.44 -8.57 17.31
CA VAL A 130 -5.27 -7.82 16.36
C VAL A 130 -6.68 -8.41 16.36
N LEU A 131 -7.67 -7.59 16.64
CA LEU A 131 -9.07 -8.03 16.76
C LEU A 131 -9.84 -7.87 15.46
N GLU A 132 -9.64 -6.75 14.78
CA GLU A 132 -10.28 -6.46 13.50
C GLU A 132 -9.46 -5.43 12.71
N GLY A 133 -9.72 -5.36 11.42
CA GLY A 133 -9.14 -4.37 10.53
C GLY A 133 -8.07 -4.92 9.60
N PRO A 134 -7.42 -4.03 8.83
CA PRO A 134 -6.52 -4.42 7.75
C PRO A 134 -5.33 -5.28 8.17
N LEU A 135 -4.82 -5.12 9.40
CA LEU A 135 -3.65 -5.87 9.85
C LEU A 135 -3.93 -7.36 10.07
N MET A 136 -5.19 -7.78 10.16
CA MET A 136 -5.53 -9.21 10.24
C MET A 136 -5.11 -9.98 8.99
N ASP A 137 -5.20 -9.33 7.83
CA ASP A 137 -4.99 -9.97 6.52
C ASP A 137 -3.60 -9.67 5.93
N LEU A 138 -2.79 -8.87 6.62
CA LEU A 138 -1.45 -8.56 6.15
C LEU A 138 -0.49 -9.74 6.37
N HIS A 139 0.14 -10.19 5.30
CA HIS A 139 1.22 -11.18 5.36
C HIS A 139 2.51 -10.53 5.85
N GLY A 140 2.68 -10.48 7.14
CA GLY A 140 3.83 -9.83 7.76
C GLY A 140 3.90 -10.11 9.26
N LYS A 141 4.89 -9.50 9.91
CA LYS A 141 5.11 -9.63 11.35
C LYS A 141 5.07 -8.28 12.03
N ILE A 142 4.42 -8.22 13.19
CA ILE A 142 4.50 -7.04 14.06
C ILE A 142 5.80 -7.14 14.86
N LEU A 143 6.69 -6.17 14.68
CA LEU A 143 8.00 -6.13 15.32
C LEU A 143 7.99 -5.33 16.63
N ARG A 144 7.19 -4.26 16.70
CA ARG A 144 7.15 -3.36 17.85
C ARG A 144 5.80 -2.70 17.97
N VAL A 145 5.40 -2.45 19.22
CA VAL A 145 4.16 -1.75 19.55
C VAL A 145 4.51 -0.40 20.19
N ASP A 146 3.95 0.67 19.64
CA ASP A 146 4.02 2.01 20.20
C ASP A 146 2.62 2.49 20.60
N ARG A 147 2.26 2.25 21.85
CA ARG A 147 0.94 2.64 22.40
C ARG A 147 0.73 4.14 22.41
N ARG A 148 1.79 4.90 22.73
CA ARG A 148 1.70 6.35 22.82
C ARG A 148 1.34 7.01 21.50
N SER A 149 1.88 6.48 20.41
CA SER A 149 1.67 7.01 19.06
C SER A 149 0.59 6.26 18.29
N SER A 150 -0.11 5.31 18.92
CA SER A 150 -1.17 4.50 18.29
C SER A 150 -0.72 3.82 16.99
N ARG A 151 0.43 3.15 17.04
CA ARG A 151 1.01 2.46 15.89
C ARG A 151 1.77 1.21 16.26
N VAL A 152 1.92 0.34 15.27
CA VAL A 152 2.79 -0.83 15.33
C VAL A 152 3.77 -0.79 14.18
N LEU A 153 5.00 -1.27 14.41
CA LEU A 153 5.97 -1.46 13.33
C LEU A 153 5.79 -2.85 12.74
N VAL A 154 5.49 -2.92 11.47
CA VAL A 154 5.24 -4.18 10.74
C VAL A 154 6.35 -4.41 9.72
N ALA A 155 6.83 -5.65 9.63
CA ALA A 155 7.73 -6.08 8.58
C ALA A 155 6.99 -6.97 7.58
N PHE A 156 7.16 -6.71 6.30
CA PHE A 156 6.63 -7.52 5.21
C PHE A 156 7.56 -7.46 3.99
N GLU A 157 7.46 -8.44 3.12
CA GLU A 157 8.26 -8.48 1.91
C GLU A 157 7.58 -7.73 0.77
N PHE A 158 8.36 -6.91 0.07
CA PHE A 158 7.96 -6.28 -1.18
C PHE A 158 9.19 -5.94 -2.02
N ALA A 159 9.15 -6.26 -3.32
CA ALA A 159 10.25 -6.01 -4.26
C ALA A 159 11.60 -6.60 -3.79
N ASN A 160 11.57 -7.86 -3.33
CA ASN A 160 12.73 -8.61 -2.83
C ASN A 160 13.43 -7.99 -1.61
N GLU A 161 12.74 -7.12 -0.89
CA GLU A 161 13.26 -6.50 0.34
C GLU A 161 12.25 -6.64 1.47
N VAL A 162 12.77 -6.75 2.69
CA VAL A 162 11.95 -6.63 3.90
C VAL A 162 11.68 -5.15 4.13
N ARG A 163 10.42 -4.77 4.12
CA ARG A 163 9.96 -3.41 4.39
C ARG A 163 9.48 -3.33 5.83
N LYS A 164 9.89 -2.29 6.53
CA LYS A 164 9.45 -1.99 7.90
C LYS A 164 8.65 -0.71 7.87
N VAL A 165 7.36 -0.81 8.16
CA VAL A 165 6.44 0.32 8.04
C VAL A 165 5.58 0.40 9.30
N SER A 166 5.45 1.61 9.85
CA SER A 166 4.51 1.85 10.96
C SER A 166 3.08 1.85 10.43
N MET A 167 2.22 1.05 11.04
CA MET A 167 0.81 0.95 10.67
C MET A 167 -0.07 1.47 11.81
N PRO A 168 -1.22 2.09 11.48
CA PRO A 168 -2.10 2.66 12.48
C PRO A 168 -2.87 1.58 13.24
N VAL A 169 -2.99 1.76 14.55
CA VAL A 169 -3.73 0.86 15.44
C VAL A 169 -4.52 1.68 16.45
N GLU A 170 -5.73 1.25 16.72
CA GLU A 170 -6.53 1.71 17.82
C GLU A 170 -6.52 0.64 18.92
N PHE A 171 -5.97 0.98 20.08
CA PHE A 171 -5.92 0.06 21.21
C PHE A 171 -7.25 0.09 21.96
N VAL A 172 -7.85 -1.10 22.13
CA VAL A 172 -9.10 -1.29 22.88
C VAL A 172 -8.80 -1.97 24.21
N GLY A 173 -9.68 -1.76 25.22
CA GLY A 173 -9.53 -2.40 26.53
C GLY A 173 -8.36 -1.89 27.37
N SER A 174 -7.74 -0.80 26.98
CA SER A 174 -6.69 -0.13 27.77
C SER A 174 -7.33 0.90 28.69
N ASP A 175 -7.95 0.44 29.72
CA ASP A 175 -8.13 1.29 30.89
C ASP A 175 -6.70 1.48 31.46
N THR A 176 -6.26 2.70 31.39
CA THR A 176 -5.01 3.25 31.91
C THR A 176 -4.43 2.58 33.08
#